data_3ee79038681e8d3f62436fc0f069adf7
#
_entry.id   3ee79038681e8d3f62436fc0f069adf7
#
_cell.length_a   1.000
_cell.length_b   1.000
_cell.length_c   1.000
_cell.angle_alpha   90.00
_cell.angle_beta   90.00
_cell.angle_gamma   90.00
#
_symmetry.space_group_name_H-M   'P 1'
#
loop_
_entity.id
_entity.type
_entity.pdbx_description
1 polymer ?
#
loop_
_entity_poly.entity_id
_entity_poly.type
_entity_poly.pdbx_seq_one_letter_code
_entity_poly.pdbx_strand_id
1 'polypeptide(L)'
;MQIEKTAVTKELMRIDTRRQMIDICPYGYRKSADGRMEPDEDVAGIVRQIFEWAADGNTAAEITRKLYSLKIPTPGEYRRDKGKDHYNVSRTHGVWSSSTVLRMLEDQRYIGTYVIGKRKVREIGSRHVQLKDESEWFKIPDHHPAIVSKKLFEKANASIRRFSLPNKKRRDYLLRGKVFCGCCDHAMSLRNGAWFYCRHSEVAENLPCHGVRVKMADLEQAVFETIRAQMCPALGIDSSKDKLDLQTVQQVEHEDKLRSIQDSKRQLYEQYALGEIDLETYRERKAVYDAELVQAKNVHAAITAQTKQIQSDYEARLKQREIVQEVGSSDTLTQALIDRLISKVYIFPGERIEIEYVTQDFLGTKEPGK
;
A
#
# COMPACT_ATOMS: atom_id res chain seq x y z
N MET A 1 -46.39 12.67 5.50
CA MET A 1 -45.04 12.60 6.09
C MET A 1 -44.77 11.34 6.93
N GLN A 2 -45.72 10.86 7.74
CA GLN A 2 -45.55 9.64 8.56
C GLN A 2 -45.62 8.34 7.71
N ILE A 3 -46.45 8.32 6.66
CA ILE A 3 -46.62 7.17 5.78
C ILE A 3 -45.38 6.93 4.90
N GLU A 4 -44.71 7.97 4.40
CA GLU A 4 -43.47 7.86 3.61
C GLU A 4 -42.28 7.36 4.47
N LYS A 5 -42.16 7.81 5.73
CA LYS A 5 -41.14 7.31 6.65
C LYS A 5 -41.30 5.82 6.92
N THR A 6 -42.55 5.34 7.07
CA THR A 6 -42.84 3.92 7.32
C THR A 6 -42.56 3.05 6.12
N ALA A 7 -42.81 3.53 4.89
CA ALA A 7 -42.50 2.82 3.65
C ALA A 7 -41.02 2.73 3.41
N VAL A 8 -40.28 3.83 3.61
CA VAL A 8 -38.79 3.88 3.51
C VAL A 8 -38.15 2.99 4.58
N THR A 9 -38.69 2.97 5.82
CA THR A 9 -38.17 2.10 6.87
C THR A 9 -38.43 0.63 6.56
N LYS A 10 -39.58 0.25 5.97
CA LYS A 10 -39.88 -1.11 5.53
C LYS A 10 -38.98 -1.53 4.36
N GLU A 11 -38.69 -0.64 3.40
CA GLU A 11 -37.81 -0.93 2.28
C GLU A 11 -36.35 -1.07 2.74
N LEU A 12 -35.88 -0.24 3.67
CA LEU A 12 -34.56 -0.38 4.26
C LEU A 12 -34.42 -1.66 5.10
N MET A 13 -35.44 -2.06 5.84
CA MET A 13 -35.49 -3.35 6.54
C MET A 13 -35.47 -4.52 5.54
N ARG A 14 -36.12 -4.42 4.37
CA ARG A 14 -36.06 -5.43 3.30
C ARG A 14 -34.66 -5.50 2.66
N ILE A 15 -34.00 -4.36 2.47
CA ILE A 15 -32.62 -4.29 1.96
C ILE A 15 -31.67 -4.89 2.99
N ASP A 16 -31.83 -4.61 4.27
CA ASP A 16 -31.03 -5.16 5.35
C ASP A 16 -31.18 -6.69 5.48
N THR A 17 -32.43 -7.19 5.41
CA THR A 17 -32.73 -8.62 5.47
C THR A 17 -32.22 -9.38 4.23
N ARG A 18 -32.27 -8.80 3.02
CA ARG A 18 -31.80 -9.43 1.79
C ARG A 18 -30.28 -9.45 1.64
N ARG A 19 -29.58 -8.45 2.22
CA ARG A 19 -28.13 -8.33 2.07
C ARG A 19 -27.32 -9.08 3.12
N GLN A 20 -27.96 -9.66 4.14
CA GLN A 20 -27.23 -10.25 5.28
C GLN A 20 -26.08 -9.32 5.75
N MET A 21 -26.38 -8.02 5.89
CA MET A 21 -25.39 -6.94 5.93
C MET A 21 -24.57 -6.87 7.21
N ILE A 22 -24.63 -7.84 8.09
CA ILE A 22 -23.77 -7.90 9.26
C ILE A 22 -22.69 -8.95 9.00
N ASP A 23 -21.82 -8.71 7.99
CA ASP A 23 -20.64 -9.54 7.82
C ASP A 23 -19.63 -9.35 8.93
N ILE A 24 -19.57 -8.14 9.50
CA ILE A 24 -18.63 -7.78 10.55
C ILE A 24 -19.36 -7.09 11.69
N CYS A 25 -19.65 -7.83 12.76
CA CYS A 25 -20.13 -7.22 14.01
C CYS A 25 -19.05 -6.31 14.63
N PRO A 26 -19.42 -5.22 15.30
CA PRO A 26 -18.48 -4.46 16.12
C PRO A 26 -17.91 -5.34 17.24
N TYR A 27 -16.72 -4.99 17.73
CA TYR A 27 -16.13 -5.67 18.90
C TYR A 27 -17.10 -5.63 20.08
N GLY A 28 -17.30 -6.74 20.77
CA GLY A 28 -18.32 -6.88 21.80
C GLY A 28 -19.63 -7.53 21.33
N TYR A 29 -19.80 -7.66 20.01
CA TYR A 29 -20.95 -8.36 19.42
C TYR A 29 -20.51 -9.52 18.54
N ARG A 30 -21.35 -10.55 18.50
CA ARG A 30 -21.25 -11.67 17.57
C ARG A 30 -22.51 -11.80 16.74
N LYS A 31 -22.44 -12.57 15.66
CA LYS A 31 -23.60 -12.92 14.85
C LYS A 31 -24.21 -14.20 15.41
N SER A 32 -25.50 -14.17 15.75
CA SER A 32 -26.27 -15.35 16.16
C SER A 32 -26.49 -16.30 14.97
N ALA A 33 -26.99 -17.50 15.24
CA ALA A 33 -27.37 -18.46 14.19
C ALA A 33 -28.43 -17.89 13.22
N ASP A 34 -29.33 -17.05 13.73
CA ASP A 34 -30.37 -16.38 12.95
C ASP A 34 -29.88 -15.14 12.19
N GLY A 35 -28.57 -14.87 12.23
CA GLY A 35 -27.97 -13.72 11.56
C GLY A 35 -28.13 -12.39 12.27
N ARG A 36 -28.69 -12.37 13.47
CA ARG A 36 -28.87 -11.16 14.29
C ARG A 36 -27.60 -10.83 15.09
N MET A 37 -27.50 -9.59 15.51
CA MET A 37 -26.41 -9.12 16.36
C MET A 37 -26.78 -9.36 17.83
N GLU A 38 -25.91 -10.08 18.55
CA GLU A 38 -26.03 -10.35 19.98
C GLU A 38 -24.74 -10.06 20.72
N PRO A 39 -24.77 -9.67 22.00
CA PRO A 39 -23.56 -9.49 22.79
C PRO A 39 -22.71 -10.75 22.80
N ASP A 40 -21.42 -10.58 22.64
CA ASP A 40 -20.41 -11.64 22.76
C ASP A 40 -19.92 -11.64 24.21
N GLU A 41 -20.33 -12.67 24.98
CA GLU A 41 -20.05 -12.78 26.41
C GLU A 41 -18.57 -12.69 26.75
N ASP A 42 -17.70 -13.15 25.85
CA ASP A 42 -16.24 -13.12 26.07
C ASP A 42 -15.69 -11.69 26.15
N VAL A 43 -16.30 -10.73 25.44
CA VAL A 43 -15.75 -9.38 25.25
C VAL A 43 -16.73 -8.23 25.52
N ALA A 44 -18.01 -8.52 25.71
CA ALA A 44 -19.01 -7.50 26.02
C ALA A 44 -18.70 -6.76 27.33
N GLY A 45 -18.16 -7.48 28.33
CA GLY A 45 -17.68 -6.89 29.58
C GLY A 45 -16.57 -5.87 29.40
N ILE A 46 -15.65 -6.15 28.47
CA ILE A 46 -14.54 -5.23 28.14
C ILE A 46 -15.08 -3.94 27.49
N VAL A 47 -16.05 -4.07 26.60
CA VAL A 47 -16.71 -2.90 25.99
C VAL A 47 -17.35 -2.02 27.07
N ARG A 48 -18.08 -2.61 27.99
CA ARG A 48 -18.72 -1.88 29.12
C ARG A 48 -17.67 -1.16 29.96
N GLN A 49 -16.56 -1.82 30.27
CA GLN A 49 -15.45 -1.26 31.03
C GLN A 49 -14.77 -0.07 30.31
N ILE A 50 -14.65 -0.12 28.98
CA ILE A 50 -14.13 1.02 28.18
C ILE A 50 -15.03 2.24 28.34
N PHE A 51 -16.36 2.05 28.30
CA PHE A 51 -17.31 3.16 28.50
C PHE A 51 -17.31 3.69 29.94
N GLU A 52 -17.12 2.84 30.93
CA GLU A 52 -17.00 3.24 32.35
C GLU A 52 -15.72 4.10 32.54
N TRP A 53 -14.59 3.65 32.07
CA TRP A 53 -13.36 4.46 32.13
C TRP A 53 -13.49 5.81 31.41
N ALA A 54 -14.13 5.85 30.26
CA ALA A 54 -14.40 7.10 29.57
C ALA A 54 -15.33 8.02 30.38
N ALA A 55 -16.37 7.46 31.00
CA ALA A 55 -17.30 8.19 31.86
C ALA A 55 -16.63 8.74 33.14
N ASP A 56 -15.56 8.08 33.61
CA ASP A 56 -14.74 8.52 34.74
C ASP A 56 -13.66 9.54 34.37
N GLY A 57 -13.66 10.02 33.10
CA GLY A 57 -12.80 11.07 32.62
C GLY A 57 -11.43 10.60 32.07
N ASN A 58 -11.20 9.29 31.93
CA ASN A 58 -9.97 8.82 31.30
C ASN A 58 -9.95 9.18 29.81
N THR A 59 -8.79 9.64 29.34
CA THR A 59 -8.56 9.88 27.91
C THR A 59 -8.46 8.59 27.13
N ALA A 60 -8.66 8.64 25.81
CA ALA A 60 -8.51 7.47 24.96
C ALA A 60 -7.09 6.86 25.04
N ALA A 61 -6.04 7.67 25.28
CA ALA A 61 -4.68 7.19 25.47
C ALA A 61 -4.53 6.42 26.80
N GLU A 62 -5.10 6.91 27.89
CA GLU A 62 -5.11 6.22 29.20
C GLU A 62 -5.89 4.92 29.13
N ILE A 63 -7.03 4.90 28.44
CA ILE A 63 -7.82 3.68 28.20
C ILE A 63 -6.95 2.64 27.43
N THR A 64 -6.24 3.06 26.40
CA THR A 64 -5.36 2.13 25.65
C THR A 64 -4.24 1.58 26.49
N ARG A 65 -3.65 2.37 27.41
CA ARG A 65 -2.64 1.88 28.37
C ARG A 65 -3.22 0.85 29.34
N LYS A 66 -4.43 1.11 29.88
CA LYS A 66 -5.16 0.15 30.73
C LYS A 66 -5.44 -1.16 30.02
N LEU A 67 -5.95 -1.11 28.77
CA LEU A 67 -6.20 -2.29 27.96
C LEU A 67 -4.94 -3.10 27.73
N TYR A 68 -3.81 -2.44 27.44
CA TYR A 68 -2.53 -3.08 27.26
C TYR A 68 -2.01 -3.72 28.56
N SER A 69 -2.07 -3.01 29.70
CA SER A 69 -1.62 -3.54 31.00
C SER A 69 -2.41 -4.78 31.45
N LEU A 70 -3.71 -4.82 31.11
CA LEU A 70 -4.59 -5.96 31.36
C LEU A 70 -4.45 -7.09 30.31
N LYS A 71 -3.55 -6.92 29.32
CA LYS A 71 -3.33 -7.87 28.22
C LYS A 71 -4.59 -8.21 27.43
N ILE A 72 -5.48 -7.24 27.29
CA ILE A 72 -6.73 -7.40 26.53
C ILE A 72 -6.42 -7.37 25.04
N PRO A 73 -6.71 -8.44 24.27
CA PRO A 73 -6.41 -8.50 22.86
C PRO A 73 -7.14 -7.41 22.08
N THR A 74 -6.49 -6.86 21.08
CA THR A 74 -7.11 -5.89 20.17
C THR A 74 -8.27 -6.52 19.40
N PRO A 75 -9.23 -5.74 18.87
CA PRO A 75 -10.31 -6.27 18.06
C PRO A 75 -9.86 -7.12 16.87
N GLY A 76 -8.69 -6.81 16.30
CA GLY A 76 -8.09 -7.59 15.23
C GLY A 76 -7.57 -8.94 15.71
N GLU A 77 -6.81 -8.96 16.82
CA GLU A 77 -6.30 -10.17 17.45
C GLU A 77 -7.42 -11.09 17.87
N TYR A 78 -8.44 -10.55 18.56
CA TYR A 78 -9.61 -11.32 18.97
C TYR A 78 -10.31 -12.00 17.78
N ARG A 79 -10.49 -11.29 16.66
CA ARG A 79 -11.11 -11.86 15.46
C ARG A 79 -10.26 -12.94 14.81
N ARG A 80 -8.95 -12.74 14.78
CA ARG A 80 -8.02 -13.76 14.28
C ARG A 80 -8.10 -15.02 15.13
N ASP A 81 -8.08 -14.88 16.44
CA ASP A 81 -8.17 -16.01 17.39
C ASP A 81 -9.50 -16.77 17.27
N LYS A 82 -10.55 -16.11 16.78
CA LYS A 82 -11.83 -16.74 16.40
C LYS A 82 -11.86 -17.26 14.94
N GLY A 83 -10.70 -17.46 14.30
CA GLY A 83 -10.57 -18.10 12.98
C GLY A 83 -10.79 -17.15 11.78
N LYS A 84 -10.62 -15.83 11.97
CA LYS A 84 -10.67 -14.84 10.88
C LYS A 84 -9.28 -14.37 10.50
N ASP A 85 -8.54 -15.17 9.74
CA ASP A 85 -7.10 -15.01 9.46
C ASP A 85 -6.73 -13.81 8.58
N HIS A 86 -7.69 -13.14 7.93
CA HIS A 86 -7.43 -11.99 7.09
C HIS A 86 -7.02 -10.71 7.84
N TYR A 87 -7.01 -10.72 9.18
CA TYR A 87 -6.52 -9.60 9.99
C TYR A 87 -5.02 -9.73 10.23
N ASN A 88 -4.23 -8.87 9.56
CA ASN A 88 -2.79 -8.77 9.86
C ASN A 88 -2.59 -8.01 11.18
N VAL A 89 -2.30 -8.74 12.23
CA VAL A 89 -2.09 -8.20 13.59
C VAL A 89 -0.66 -8.38 14.11
N SER A 90 0.23 -8.95 13.28
CA SER A 90 1.59 -9.29 13.70
C SER A 90 2.42 -8.09 14.21
N ARG A 91 2.02 -6.88 13.85
CA ARG A 91 2.75 -5.64 14.17
C ARG A 91 2.03 -4.72 15.16
N THR A 92 0.88 -5.15 15.70
CA THR A 92 0.13 -4.34 16.69
C THR A 92 0.71 -4.43 18.08
N HIS A 93 1.47 -5.48 18.39
CA HIS A 93 2.03 -5.77 19.71
C HIS A 93 1.00 -5.75 20.84
N GLY A 94 -0.25 -6.11 20.56
CA GLY A 94 -1.36 -6.06 21.52
C GLY A 94 -1.82 -4.66 21.90
N VAL A 95 -1.35 -3.63 21.20
CA VAL A 95 -1.67 -2.23 21.53
C VAL A 95 -2.91 -1.76 20.79
N TRP A 96 -3.91 -1.37 21.55
CA TRP A 96 -5.12 -0.74 21.04
C TRP A 96 -4.83 0.67 20.49
N SER A 97 -5.46 1.01 19.38
CA SER A 97 -5.42 2.37 18.85
C SER A 97 -6.39 3.29 19.58
N SER A 98 -5.95 4.45 20.03
CA SER A 98 -6.85 5.47 20.61
C SER A 98 -7.98 5.86 19.66
N SER A 99 -7.74 5.84 18.35
CA SER A 99 -8.79 6.07 17.34
C SER A 99 -9.83 4.95 17.29
N THR A 100 -9.46 3.72 17.64
CA THR A 100 -10.41 2.61 17.77
C THR A 100 -11.30 2.81 18.99
N VAL A 101 -10.71 3.18 20.13
CA VAL A 101 -11.47 3.51 21.35
C VAL A 101 -12.45 4.66 21.10
N LEU A 102 -11.99 5.76 20.48
CA LEU A 102 -12.88 6.89 20.17
C LEU A 102 -14.03 6.50 19.25
N ARG A 103 -13.77 5.71 18.20
CA ARG A 103 -14.83 5.21 17.31
C ARG A 103 -15.83 4.30 18.02
N MET A 104 -15.37 3.50 18.99
CA MET A 104 -16.26 2.68 19.80
C MET A 104 -17.18 3.55 20.65
N LEU A 105 -16.66 4.58 21.32
CA LEU A 105 -17.43 5.49 22.16
C LEU A 105 -18.49 6.30 21.37
N GLU A 106 -18.30 6.48 20.06
CA GLU A 106 -19.25 7.15 19.15
C GLU A 106 -20.30 6.21 18.55
N ASP A 107 -20.09 4.91 18.66
CA ASP A 107 -20.91 3.95 17.92
C ASP A 107 -22.21 3.63 18.65
N GLN A 108 -23.33 4.14 18.12
CA GLN A 108 -24.67 3.95 18.67
C GLN A 108 -25.12 2.48 18.70
N ARG A 109 -24.43 1.57 18.01
CA ARG A 109 -24.72 0.14 18.09
C ARG A 109 -24.54 -0.40 19.50
N TYR A 110 -23.67 0.18 20.31
CA TYR A 110 -23.46 -0.25 21.69
C TYR A 110 -24.67 0.03 22.62
N ILE A 111 -25.57 0.96 22.24
CA ILE A 111 -26.84 1.22 22.92
C ILE A 111 -28.03 0.57 22.20
N GLY A 112 -27.80 -0.44 21.35
CA GLY A 112 -28.85 -1.15 20.66
C GLY A 112 -29.44 -0.44 19.45
N THR A 113 -28.89 0.71 19.04
CA THR A 113 -29.36 1.48 17.87
C THR A 113 -28.58 1.12 16.62
N TYR A 114 -29.27 0.62 15.62
CA TYR A 114 -28.64 0.36 14.31
C TYR A 114 -28.74 1.60 13.42
N VAL A 115 -27.63 1.98 12.75
CA VAL A 115 -27.58 3.20 11.96
C VAL A 115 -27.19 2.85 10.51
N ILE A 116 -28.08 3.21 9.58
CA ILE A 116 -27.95 2.95 8.15
C ILE A 116 -27.77 4.25 7.39
N GLY A 117 -27.12 4.19 6.22
CA GLY A 117 -27.01 5.32 5.30
C GLY A 117 -26.00 6.40 5.69
N LYS A 118 -25.05 6.09 6.58
CA LYS A 118 -23.98 7.03 7.00
C LYS A 118 -23.12 7.54 5.84
N ARG A 119 -23.04 6.79 4.75
CA ARG A 119 -22.11 7.07 3.64
C ARG A 119 -22.82 7.02 2.30
N LYS A 120 -22.37 7.88 1.36
CA LYS A 120 -22.77 7.82 -0.04
C LYS A 120 -21.52 7.71 -0.93
N VAL A 121 -21.63 6.98 -2.02
CA VAL A 121 -20.63 7.00 -3.09
C VAL A 121 -20.83 8.29 -3.87
N ARG A 122 -19.77 9.03 -4.14
CA ARG A 122 -19.85 10.35 -4.80
C ARG A 122 -20.32 10.23 -6.25
N GLU A 123 -19.84 9.19 -6.93
CA GLU A 123 -20.17 8.87 -8.33
C GLU A 123 -20.31 7.37 -8.50
N ILE A 124 -21.23 6.90 -9.34
CA ILE A 124 -21.41 5.48 -9.63
C ILE A 124 -20.11 4.92 -10.19
N GLY A 125 -19.57 3.85 -9.58
CA GLY A 125 -18.30 3.24 -9.94
C GLY A 125 -17.07 3.83 -9.24
N SER A 126 -17.21 4.96 -8.53
CA SER A 126 -16.12 5.54 -7.75
C SER A 126 -15.90 4.80 -6.42
N ARG A 127 -14.63 4.65 -6.03
CA ARG A 127 -14.27 4.16 -4.68
C ARG A 127 -14.31 5.26 -3.61
N HIS A 128 -14.56 6.52 -4.00
CA HIS A 128 -14.62 7.64 -3.07
C HIS A 128 -15.97 7.67 -2.36
N VAL A 129 -15.93 7.43 -1.06
CA VAL A 129 -17.10 7.42 -0.17
C VAL A 129 -17.10 8.69 0.66
N GLN A 130 -18.20 9.41 0.64
CA GLN A 130 -18.42 10.63 1.44
C GLN A 130 -19.34 10.32 2.61
N LEU A 131 -19.00 10.82 3.80
CA LEU A 131 -19.89 10.78 4.96
C LEU A 131 -21.05 11.75 4.72
N LYS A 132 -22.27 11.30 4.96
CA LYS A 132 -23.46 12.15 4.96
C LYS A 132 -23.60 12.92 6.26
N ASP A 133 -24.38 14.00 6.24
CA ASP A 133 -24.79 14.67 7.47
C ASP A 133 -25.55 13.71 8.39
N GLU A 134 -25.40 13.89 9.70
CA GLU A 134 -26.03 13.01 10.68
C GLU A 134 -27.58 13.08 10.63
N SER A 135 -28.14 14.18 10.20
CA SER A 135 -29.56 14.37 9.94
C SER A 135 -30.12 13.46 8.84
N GLU A 136 -29.28 13.02 7.91
CA GLU A 136 -29.64 12.09 6.82
C GLU A 136 -29.50 10.62 7.21
N TRP A 137 -29.04 10.30 8.41
CA TRP A 137 -28.85 8.92 8.84
C TRP A 137 -30.17 8.32 9.32
N PHE A 138 -30.41 7.05 8.93
CA PHE A 138 -31.52 6.29 9.44
C PHE A 138 -31.11 5.56 10.71
N LYS A 139 -31.75 5.89 11.84
CA LYS A 139 -31.49 5.31 13.14
C LYS A 139 -32.67 4.41 13.51
N ILE A 140 -32.38 3.13 13.78
CA ILE A 140 -33.37 2.13 14.21
C ILE A 140 -33.07 1.80 15.68
N PRO A 141 -33.79 2.37 16.63
CA PRO A 141 -33.60 2.08 18.05
C PRO A 141 -34.05 0.65 18.36
N ASP A 142 -33.55 0.07 19.45
CA ASP A 142 -33.93 -1.24 19.99
C ASP A 142 -33.85 -2.38 18.96
N HIS A 143 -32.91 -2.26 18.00
CA HIS A 143 -32.69 -3.23 16.94
C HIS A 143 -32.03 -4.52 17.47
N HIS A 144 -31.18 -4.43 18.46
CA HIS A 144 -30.44 -5.53 19.06
C HIS A 144 -30.19 -5.25 20.56
N PRO A 145 -29.84 -6.27 21.37
CA PRO A 145 -29.54 -6.08 22.77
C PRO A 145 -28.38 -5.10 22.97
N ALA A 146 -28.57 -4.11 23.83
CA ALA A 146 -27.53 -3.12 24.15
C ALA A 146 -26.51 -3.71 25.12
N ILE A 147 -25.19 -3.43 24.87
CA ILE A 147 -24.12 -3.74 25.81
C ILE A 147 -24.03 -2.65 26.89
N VAL A 148 -24.31 -1.40 26.51
CA VAL A 148 -24.12 -0.21 27.31
C VAL A 148 -25.44 0.53 27.44
N SER A 149 -25.78 1.00 28.66
CA SER A 149 -26.95 1.83 28.86
C SER A 149 -26.80 3.20 28.19
N LYS A 150 -27.91 3.78 27.72
CA LYS A 150 -27.92 5.11 27.11
C LYS A 150 -27.27 6.17 28.02
N LYS A 151 -27.57 6.11 29.35
CA LYS A 151 -26.99 7.01 30.33
C LYS A 151 -25.48 6.93 30.42
N LEU A 152 -24.91 5.72 30.42
CA LEU A 152 -23.44 5.51 30.43
C LEU A 152 -22.83 5.98 29.14
N PHE A 153 -23.44 5.70 27.99
CA PHE A 153 -22.99 6.17 26.69
C PHE A 153 -22.91 7.71 26.62
N GLU A 154 -23.95 8.40 27.05
CA GLU A 154 -23.99 9.86 27.08
C GLU A 154 -22.94 10.44 28.04
N LYS A 155 -22.78 9.87 29.25
CA LYS A 155 -21.77 10.29 30.22
C LYS A 155 -20.38 10.12 29.68
N ALA A 156 -20.05 8.97 29.07
CA ALA A 156 -18.76 8.72 28.46
C ALA A 156 -18.45 9.71 27.33
N ASN A 157 -19.42 9.99 26.47
CA ASN A 157 -19.28 10.94 25.39
C ASN A 157 -19.14 12.40 25.85
N ALA A 158 -19.75 12.77 26.95
CA ALA A 158 -19.59 14.10 27.55
C ALA A 158 -18.23 14.30 28.22
N SER A 159 -17.68 13.23 28.84
CA SER A 159 -16.41 13.28 29.58
C SER A 159 -15.19 13.23 28.70
N ILE A 160 -15.27 12.50 27.56
CA ILE A 160 -14.09 12.30 26.71
C ILE A 160 -13.72 13.58 25.95
N ARG A 161 -12.50 14.03 26.15
CA ARG A 161 -11.98 15.19 25.44
C ARG A 161 -11.69 14.84 23.98
N ARG A 162 -12.43 15.42 23.07
CA ARG A 162 -12.19 15.35 21.63
C ARG A 162 -11.45 16.61 21.21
N PHE A 163 -10.21 16.44 20.81
CA PHE A 163 -9.50 17.53 20.15
C PHE A 163 -10.03 17.63 18.70
N SER A 164 -11.09 18.42 18.51
CA SER A 164 -11.42 18.93 17.19
C SER A 164 -10.32 19.93 16.83
N LEU A 165 -9.33 19.46 16.12
CA LEU A 165 -8.39 20.37 15.46
C LEU A 165 -9.19 21.13 14.42
N PRO A 166 -9.26 22.50 14.51
CA PRO A 166 -9.80 23.26 13.41
C PRO A 166 -9.08 22.83 12.13
N ASN A 167 -9.77 22.86 11.01
CA ASN A 167 -9.29 22.44 9.69
C ASN A 167 -8.05 23.25 9.28
N LYS A 168 -6.95 23.11 10.05
CA LYS A 168 -5.66 23.72 9.71
C LYS A 168 -5.19 23.01 8.45
N LYS A 169 -4.92 23.77 7.41
CA LYS A 169 -4.21 23.29 6.22
C LYS A 169 -3.10 22.38 6.70
N ARG A 170 -3.13 21.12 6.27
CA ARG A 170 -2.11 20.13 6.64
C ARG A 170 -0.76 20.72 6.28
N ARG A 171 0.11 20.87 7.28
CA ARG A 171 1.47 21.36 7.04
C ARG A 171 2.13 20.41 6.06
N ASP A 172 2.71 20.97 5.02
CA ASP A 172 3.52 20.22 4.07
C ASP A 172 4.95 20.15 4.60
N TYR A 173 5.54 18.97 4.52
CA TYR A 173 6.92 18.70 4.88
C TYR A 173 7.43 17.53 4.03
N LEU A 174 8.74 17.51 3.78
CA LEU A 174 9.35 16.67 2.75
C LEU A 174 9.03 15.16 2.87
N LEU A 175 9.18 14.57 4.04
CA LEU A 175 8.99 13.11 4.26
C LEU A 175 7.55 12.73 4.65
N ARG A 176 6.56 13.56 4.30
CA ARG A 176 5.16 13.29 4.64
C ARG A 176 4.66 11.98 4.08
N GLY A 177 4.12 11.11 4.97
CA GLY A 177 3.59 9.80 4.59
C GLY A 177 4.64 8.75 4.25
N LYS A 178 5.93 9.10 4.34
CA LYS A 178 7.04 8.20 4.05
C LYS A 178 7.71 7.63 5.31
N VAL A 179 7.46 8.19 6.51
CA VAL A 179 8.14 7.80 7.75
C VAL A 179 7.33 6.77 8.53
N PHE A 180 7.94 5.63 8.83
CA PHE A 180 7.33 4.49 9.51
C PHE A 180 8.18 4.03 10.69
N CYS A 181 7.53 3.44 11.68
CA CYS A 181 8.23 2.78 12.78
C CYS A 181 8.71 1.39 12.34
N GLY A 182 10.01 1.13 12.44
CA GLY A 182 10.61 -0.16 12.05
C GLY A 182 10.16 -1.34 12.92
N CYS A 183 9.63 -1.08 14.14
CA CYS A 183 9.14 -2.14 15.02
C CYS A 183 7.70 -2.56 14.71
N CYS A 184 6.80 -1.61 14.41
CA CYS A 184 5.36 -1.89 14.26
C CYS A 184 4.78 -1.52 12.89
N ASP A 185 5.61 -1.01 11.98
CA ASP A 185 5.22 -0.62 10.62
C ASP A 185 4.05 0.38 10.54
N HIS A 186 3.80 1.11 11.62
CA HIS A 186 2.82 2.20 11.59
C HIS A 186 3.48 3.49 11.13
N ALA A 187 2.75 4.25 10.31
CA ALA A 187 3.16 5.59 9.94
C ALA A 187 3.36 6.45 11.19
N MET A 188 4.51 7.12 11.28
CA MET A 188 4.84 8.00 12.38
C MET A 188 4.13 9.34 12.22
N SER A 189 3.77 9.94 13.34
CA SER A 189 3.06 11.22 13.37
C SER A 189 4.02 12.35 13.74
N LEU A 190 3.96 13.45 12.99
CA LEU A 190 4.73 14.66 13.32
C LEU A 190 4.02 15.45 14.43
N ARG A 191 4.72 15.67 15.57
CA ARG A 191 4.24 16.48 16.69
C ARG A 191 5.00 17.81 16.73
N ASN A 192 4.26 18.88 17.00
CA ASN A 192 4.79 20.25 17.12
C ASN A 192 5.61 20.72 15.91
N GLY A 193 5.46 20.05 14.75
CA GLY A 193 6.19 20.38 13.53
C GLY A 193 7.69 20.04 13.57
N ALA A 194 8.16 19.31 14.57
CA ALA A 194 9.58 19.08 14.78
C ALA A 194 9.97 17.61 14.99
N TRP A 195 9.08 16.77 15.52
CA TRP A 195 9.43 15.41 15.90
C TRP A 195 8.47 14.39 15.30
N PHE A 196 9.01 13.34 14.70
CA PHE A 196 8.27 12.13 14.37
C PHE A 196 8.21 11.21 15.58
N TYR A 197 7.01 10.69 15.87
CA TYR A 197 6.75 9.77 16.99
C TYR A 197 6.02 8.53 16.50
N CYS A 198 6.44 7.37 16.97
CA CYS A 198 5.60 6.18 16.93
C CYS A 198 4.49 6.32 17.98
N ARG A 199 3.23 6.10 17.57
CA ARG A 199 2.07 6.18 18.47
C ARG A 199 2.10 5.17 19.62
N HIS A 200 2.86 4.09 19.49
CA HIS A 200 3.02 3.06 20.50
C HIS A 200 4.16 3.36 21.46
N SER A 201 5.04 4.29 21.15
CA SER A 201 6.25 4.58 21.93
C SER A 201 5.99 5.04 23.37
N GLU A 202 4.80 5.57 23.66
CA GLU A 202 4.41 6.08 24.96
C GLU A 202 3.40 5.19 25.69
N VAL A 203 3.09 4.01 25.16
CA VAL A 203 2.07 3.12 25.76
C VAL A 203 2.66 2.34 26.93
N ALA A 204 3.81 1.71 26.75
CA ALA A 204 4.52 0.99 27.80
C ALA A 204 6.02 0.86 27.47
N GLU A 205 6.84 0.79 28.52
CA GLU A 205 8.31 0.72 28.40
C GLU A 205 8.80 -0.61 27.81
N ASN A 206 8.06 -1.68 28.02
CA ASN A 206 8.41 -3.02 27.49
C ASN A 206 8.06 -3.22 26.01
N LEU A 207 7.49 -2.21 25.33
CA LEU A 207 7.21 -2.29 23.90
C LEU A 207 8.47 -2.11 23.06
N PRO A 208 8.63 -2.87 21.96
CA PRO A 208 9.73 -2.65 21.01
C PRO A 208 9.78 -1.22 20.45
N CYS A 209 8.64 -0.55 20.43
CA CYS A 209 8.50 0.83 19.96
C CYS A 209 8.81 1.88 21.03
N HIS A 210 9.17 1.47 22.28
CA HIS A 210 9.41 2.44 23.34
C HIS A 210 10.52 3.41 22.97
N GLY A 211 10.26 4.71 23.13
CA GLY A 211 11.23 5.76 22.83
C GLY A 211 11.49 6.04 21.34
N VAL A 212 10.83 5.32 20.40
CA VAL A 212 11.04 5.57 18.97
C VAL A 212 10.50 6.94 18.58
N ARG A 213 11.43 7.87 18.38
CA ARG A 213 11.21 9.24 17.93
C ARG A 213 12.45 9.76 17.21
N VAL A 214 12.28 10.72 16.32
CA VAL A 214 13.39 11.39 15.63
C VAL A 214 12.99 12.82 15.29
N LYS A 215 13.94 13.75 15.34
CA LYS A 215 13.71 15.11 14.84
C LYS A 215 13.60 15.09 13.32
N MET A 216 12.68 15.90 12.78
CA MET A 216 12.46 16.00 11.35
C MET A 216 13.73 16.44 10.61
N ALA A 217 14.40 17.50 11.11
CA ALA A 217 15.61 18.01 10.48
C ALA A 217 16.75 16.99 10.47
N ASP A 218 16.97 16.30 11.60
CA ASP A 218 18.02 15.29 11.71
C ASP A 218 17.72 14.09 10.78
N LEU A 219 16.44 13.71 10.64
CA LEU A 219 16.02 12.68 9.73
C LEU A 219 16.22 13.06 8.26
N GLU A 220 15.81 14.27 7.87
CA GLU A 220 15.99 14.78 6.51
C GLU A 220 17.46 14.81 6.11
N GLN A 221 18.32 15.28 7.01
CA GLN A 221 19.77 15.27 6.81
C GLN A 221 20.33 13.86 6.70
N ALA A 222 20.00 12.95 7.62
CA ALA A 222 20.48 11.58 7.62
C ALA A 222 20.03 10.80 6.36
N VAL A 223 18.79 11.01 5.92
CA VAL A 223 18.28 10.42 4.68
C VAL A 223 19.04 10.96 3.47
N PHE A 224 19.30 12.26 3.40
CA PHE A 224 20.05 12.86 2.31
C PHE A 224 21.50 12.37 2.26
N GLU A 225 22.18 12.32 3.38
CA GLU A 225 23.56 11.81 3.49
C GLU A 225 23.64 10.32 3.09
N THR A 226 22.65 9.51 3.51
CA THR A 226 22.59 8.10 3.14
C THR A 226 22.42 7.92 1.64
N ILE A 227 21.51 8.67 1.01
CA ILE A 227 21.29 8.65 -0.44
C ILE A 227 22.57 9.08 -1.16
N ARG A 228 23.21 10.17 -0.70
CA ARG A 228 24.45 10.68 -1.28
C ARG A 228 25.58 9.67 -1.18
N ALA A 229 25.79 9.05 -0.04
CA ALA A 229 26.83 8.07 0.21
C ALA A 229 26.64 6.80 -0.67
N GLN A 230 25.40 6.37 -0.89
CA GLN A 230 25.10 5.19 -1.69
C GLN A 230 25.15 5.44 -3.20
N MET A 231 24.83 6.64 -3.66
CA MET A 231 24.73 6.97 -5.07
C MET A 231 26.02 7.54 -5.68
N CYS A 232 26.82 8.29 -4.93
CA CYS A 232 28.05 8.87 -5.45
C CYS A 232 29.10 7.86 -5.97
N PRO A 233 29.27 6.65 -5.41
CA PRO A 233 30.18 5.65 -5.94
C PRO A 233 29.77 5.05 -7.30
N ALA A 234 28.52 5.21 -7.71
CA ALA A 234 27.96 4.58 -8.92
C ALA A 234 28.36 5.27 -10.26
N LEU A 235 29.17 6.32 -10.21
CA LEU A 235 29.65 7.07 -11.41
C LEU A 235 30.81 6.37 -12.16
N GLY A 236 30.92 5.03 -12.10
CA GLY A 236 31.90 4.26 -12.84
C GLY A 236 31.81 4.44 -14.37
N ILE A 237 32.94 4.12 -15.09
CA ILE A 237 33.01 4.15 -16.56
C ILE A 237 31.91 3.26 -17.14
N ASP A 238 31.02 3.85 -17.92
CA ASP A 238 29.89 3.15 -18.51
C ASP A 238 30.25 2.63 -19.91
N SER A 239 30.57 1.34 -20.01
CA SER A 239 30.81 0.63 -21.29
C SER A 239 29.51 0.13 -21.96
N SER A 240 28.33 0.49 -21.42
CA SER A 240 27.05 0.00 -21.93
C SER A 240 26.70 0.60 -23.29
N LYS A 241 27.12 1.83 -23.55
CA LYS A 241 26.97 2.46 -24.88
C LYS A 241 27.72 1.70 -25.96
N ASP A 242 29.00 1.36 -25.72
CA ASP A 242 29.82 0.63 -26.67
C ASP A 242 29.23 -0.75 -26.99
N LYS A 243 28.65 -1.41 -25.99
CA LYS A 243 27.95 -2.68 -26.18
C LYS A 243 26.69 -2.54 -27.01
N LEU A 244 25.90 -1.47 -26.81
CA LEU A 244 24.71 -1.19 -27.60
C LEU A 244 25.05 -0.89 -29.05
N ASP A 245 26.10 -0.07 -29.30
CA ASP A 245 26.55 0.28 -30.64
C ASP A 245 27.03 -0.97 -31.39
N LEU A 246 27.83 -1.83 -30.74
CA LEU A 246 28.27 -3.10 -31.31
C LEU A 246 27.12 -4.03 -31.69
N GLN A 247 26.13 -4.17 -30.80
CA GLN A 247 24.99 -5.03 -31.03
C GLN A 247 24.08 -4.50 -32.14
N THR A 248 23.97 -3.19 -32.27
CA THR A 248 23.18 -2.55 -33.33
C THR A 248 23.86 -2.82 -34.72
N VAL A 249 25.19 -2.77 -34.80
CA VAL A 249 25.92 -3.13 -36.02
C VAL A 249 25.65 -4.59 -36.39
N GLN A 250 25.75 -5.52 -35.46
CA GLN A 250 25.43 -6.93 -35.70
C GLN A 250 23.99 -7.15 -36.17
N GLN A 251 23.04 -6.41 -35.64
CA GLN A 251 21.64 -6.50 -36.09
C GLN A 251 21.50 -6.09 -37.57
N VAL A 252 22.11 -4.99 -37.97
CA VAL A 252 22.11 -4.53 -39.39
C VAL A 252 22.73 -5.55 -40.30
N GLU A 253 23.91 -6.12 -39.96
CA GLU A 253 24.56 -7.16 -40.73
C GLU A 253 23.67 -8.39 -40.97
N HIS A 254 22.94 -8.80 -39.93
CA HIS A 254 21.99 -9.92 -40.04
C HIS A 254 20.73 -9.58 -40.86
N GLU A 255 20.27 -8.34 -40.83
CA GLU A 255 19.16 -7.87 -41.70
C GLU A 255 19.59 -7.91 -43.18
N ASP A 256 20.80 -7.46 -43.48
CA ASP A 256 21.35 -7.50 -44.85
C ASP A 256 21.51 -8.94 -45.33
N LYS A 257 21.95 -9.85 -44.46
CA LYS A 257 22.06 -11.29 -44.82
C LYS A 257 20.69 -11.88 -45.12
N LEU A 258 19.62 -11.56 -44.32
CA LEU A 258 18.25 -12.00 -44.60
C LEU A 258 17.77 -11.51 -45.97
N ARG A 259 18.03 -10.23 -46.28
CA ARG A 259 17.68 -9.62 -47.56
C ARG A 259 18.39 -10.32 -48.74
N SER A 260 19.68 -10.59 -48.60
CA SER A 260 20.49 -11.31 -49.61
C SER A 260 19.93 -12.71 -49.90
N ILE A 261 19.55 -13.50 -48.88
CA ILE A 261 18.94 -14.82 -49.05
C ILE A 261 17.59 -14.72 -49.79
N GLN A 262 16.79 -13.71 -49.46
CA GLN A 262 15.49 -13.48 -50.11
C GLN A 262 15.66 -13.11 -51.59
N ASP A 263 16.66 -12.27 -51.91
CA ASP A 263 16.97 -11.89 -53.27
C ASP A 263 17.50 -13.08 -54.07
N SER A 264 18.39 -13.90 -53.52
CA SER A 264 18.86 -15.14 -54.13
C SER A 264 17.74 -16.11 -54.44
N LYS A 265 16.76 -16.23 -53.52
CA LYS A 265 15.57 -17.07 -53.73
C LYS A 265 14.67 -16.52 -54.82
N ARG A 266 14.55 -15.19 -54.97
CA ARG A 266 13.82 -14.55 -56.07
C ARG A 266 14.51 -14.79 -57.40
N GLN A 267 15.83 -14.63 -57.51
CA GLN A 267 16.62 -14.92 -58.69
C GLN A 267 16.52 -16.38 -59.11
N LEU A 268 16.52 -17.32 -58.16
CA LEU A 268 16.32 -18.75 -58.44
C LEU A 268 14.94 -19.02 -59.08
N TYR A 269 13.92 -18.33 -58.63
CA TYR A 269 12.55 -18.45 -59.22
C TYR A 269 12.56 -17.87 -60.66
N GLU A 270 13.21 -16.75 -60.91
CA GLU A 270 13.31 -16.10 -62.21
C GLU A 270 14.03 -17.04 -63.22
N GLN A 271 15.17 -17.68 -62.82
CA GLN A 271 15.87 -18.68 -63.65
C GLN A 271 14.98 -19.87 -64.02
N TYR A 272 14.16 -20.37 -63.07
CA TYR A 272 13.20 -21.42 -63.35
C TYR A 272 12.09 -20.97 -64.31
N ALA A 273 11.57 -19.76 -64.10
CA ALA A 273 10.49 -19.23 -64.96
C ALA A 273 10.96 -18.95 -66.41
N LEU A 274 12.24 -18.64 -66.61
CA LEU A 274 12.86 -18.44 -67.90
C LEU A 274 13.31 -19.76 -68.60
N GLY A 275 13.12 -20.91 -67.89
CA GLY A 275 13.54 -22.20 -68.42
C GLY A 275 15.03 -22.49 -68.39
N GLU A 276 15.82 -21.71 -67.63
CA GLU A 276 17.28 -21.86 -67.49
C GLU A 276 17.66 -23.06 -66.62
N ILE A 277 16.76 -23.45 -65.70
CA ILE A 277 16.92 -24.61 -64.80
C ILE A 277 15.64 -25.45 -64.82
N ASP A 278 15.82 -26.77 -64.59
CA ASP A 278 14.68 -27.70 -64.49
C ASP A 278 13.98 -27.66 -63.12
N LEU A 279 12.84 -28.33 -63.02
CA LEU A 279 12.04 -28.34 -61.81
C LEU A 279 12.70 -29.05 -60.64
N GLU A 280 13.54 -30.06 -60.89
CA GLU A 280 14.20 -30.86 -59.86
C GLU A 280 15.31 -30.02 -59.22
N THR A 281 16.20 -29.41 -60.03
CA THR A 281 17.22 -28.47 -59.60
C THR A 281 16.62 -27.26 -58.83
N TYR A 282 15.48 -26.73 -59.34
CA TYR A 282 14.79 -25.65 -58.66
C TYR A 282 14.33 -26.06 -57.23
N ARG A 283 13.73 -27.26 -57.10
CA ARG A 283 13.23 -27.75 -55.79
C ARG A 283 14.36 -27.98 -54.81
N GLU A 284 15.44 -28.58 -55.24
CA GLU A 284 16.65 -28.82 -54.40
C GLU A 284 17.23 -27.50 -53.87
N ARG A 285 17.54 -26.56 -54.75
CA ARG A 285 18.10 -25.26 -54.38
C ARG A 285 17.15 -24.42 -53.52
N LYS A 286 15.86 -24.48 -53.84
CA LYS A 286 14.83 -23.80 -53.03
C LYS A 286 14.81 -24.34 -51.59
N ALA A 287 14.87 -25.67 -51.41
CA ALA A 287 14.91 -26.27 -50.08
C ALA A 287 16.11 -25.78 -49.23
N VAL A 288 17.29 -25.63 -49.89
CA VAL A 288 18.50 -25.09 -49.24
C VAL A 288 18.26 -23.64 -48.79
N TYR A 289 17.76 -22.76 -49.67
CA TYR A 289 17.46 -21.37 -49.30
C TYR A 289 16.35 -21.23 -48.26
N ASP A 290 15.36 -22.14 -48.29
CA ASP A 290 14.29 -22.15 -47.26
C ASP A 290 14.86 -22.52 -45.89
N ALA A 291 15.80 -23.48 -45.80
CA ALA A 291 16.49 -23.85 -44.56
C ALA A 291 17.39 -22.72 -44.06
N GLU A 292 18.18 -22.10 -44.94
CA GLU A 292 19.03 -20.95 -44.61
C GLU A 292 18.21 -19.76 -44.12
N LEU A 293 17.05 -19.48 -44.74
CA LEU A 293 16.16 -18.40 -44.37
C LEU A 293 15.56 -18.61 -42.94
N VAL A 294 15.18 -19.84 -42.64
CA VAL A 294 14.67 -20.19 -41.28
C VAL A 294 15.78 -19.99 -40.25
N GLN A 295 16.97 -20.47 -40.50
CA GLN A 295 18.10 -20.30 -39.60
C GLN A 295 18.46 -18.82 -39.43
N ALA A 296 18.56 -18.05 -40.49
CA ALA A 296 18.87 -16.61 -40.43
C ALA A 296 17.77 -15.81 -39.67
N LYS A 297 16.52 -16.16 -39.86
CA LYS A 297 15.38 -15.55 -39.08
C LYS A 297 15.51 -15.81 -37.60
N ASN A 298 15.83 -17.04 -37.19
CA ASN A 298 15.98 -17.40 -35.80
C ASN A 298 17.15 -16.62 -35.14
N VAL A 299 18.29 -16.52 -35.82
CA VAL A 299 19.45 -15.76 -35.37
C VAL A 299 19.10 -14.27 -35.26
N HIS A 300 18.46 -13.70 -36.28
CA HIS A 300 18.03 -12.30 -36.28
C HIS A 300 17.06 -12.00 -35.12
N ALA A 301 16.07 -12.87 -34.86
CA ALA A 301 15.16 -12.72 -33.75
C ALA A 301 15.87 -12.74 -32.40
N ALA A 302 16.86 -13.62 -32.22
CA ALA A 302 17.64 -13.68 -30.97
C ALA A 302 18.47 -12.40 -30.78
N ILE A 303 19.14 -11.89 -31.82
CA ILE A 303 19.92 -10.65 -31.78
C ILE A 303 18.99 -9.46 -31.47
N THR A 304 17.85 -9.37 -32.12
CA THR A 304 16.86 -8.29 -31.87
C THR A 304 16.36 -8.28 -30.44
N ALA A 305 16.08 -9.45 -29.86
CA ALA A 305 15.67 -9.57 -28.45
C ALA A 305 16.79 -9.11 -27.51
N GLN A 306 18.05 -9.50 -27.80
CA GLN A 306 19.21 -9.10 -27.00
C GLN A 306 19.49 -7.59 -27.11
N THR A 307 19.37 -7.01 -28.30
CA THR A 307 19.54 -5.55 -28.52
C THR A 307 18.51 -4.76 -27.71
N LYS A 308 17.23 -5.19 -27.71
CA LYS A 308 16.18 -4.56 -26.90
C LYS A 308 16.47 -4.60 -25.41
N GLN A 309 17.01 -5.71 -24.92
CA GLN A 309 17.39 -5.82 -23.50
C GLN A 309 18.53 -4.87 -23.16
N ILE A 310 19.59 -4.84 -23.97
CA ILE A 310 20.75 -3.95 -23.77
C ILE A 310 20.31 -2.48 -23.83
N GLN A 311 19.43 -2.13 -24.76
CA GLN A 311 18.88 -0.79 -24.88
C GLN A 311 18.10 -0.39 -23.62
N SER A 312 17.24 -1.27 -23.12
CA SER A 312 16.48 -1.04 -21.88
C SER A 312 17.41 -0.83 -20.69
N ASP A 313 18.45 -1.65 -20.56
CA ASP A 313 19.45 -1.53 -19.50
C ASP A 313 20.27 -0.22 -19.61
N TYR A 314 20.60 0.20 -20.82
CA TYR A 314 21.29 1.48 -21.08
C TYR A 314 20.42 2.69 -20.70
N GLU A 315 19.14 2.69 -21.10
CA GLU A 315 18.19 3.75 -20.75
C GLU A 315 17.97 3.84 -19.22
N ALA A 316 17.89 2.68 -18.55
CA ALA A 316 17.80 2.64 -17.10
C ALA A 316 19.01 3.27 -16.41
N ARG A 317 20.24 2.98 -16.93
CA ARG A 317 21.50 3.56 -16.43
C ARG A 317 21.59 5.07 -16.68
N LEU A 318 21.13 5.55 -17.84
CA LEU A 318 21.07 6.99 -18.10
C LEU A 318 20.21 7.71 -17.08
N LYS A 319 19.02 7.18 -16.78
CA LYS A 319 18.15 7.72 -15.76
C LYS A 319 18.79 7.70 -14.37
N GLN A 320 19.55 6.64 -14.05
CA GLN A 320 20.31 6.58 -12.80
C GLN A 320 21.38 7.67 -12.73
N ARG A 321 22.14 7.89 -13.82
CA ARG A 321 23.17 8.95 -13.88
C ARG A 321 22.59 10.35 -13.66
N GLU A 322 21.46 10.63 -14.29
CA GLU A 322 20.76 11.91 -14.08
C GLU A 322 20.42 12.14 -12.60
N ILE A 323 19.90 11.09 -11.92
CA ILE A 323 19.58 11.16 -10.50
C ILE A 323 20.83 11.37 -9.64
N VAL A 324 21.91 10.65 -9.94
CA VAL A 324 23.17 10.78 -9.22
C VAL A 324 23.76 12.19 -9.39
N GLN A 325 23.67 12.77 -10.59
CA GLN A 325 24.08 14.15 -10.84
C GLN A 325 23.21 15.16 -10.08
N GLU A 326 21.90 14.95 -10.05
CA GLU A 326 20.96 15.78 -9.30
C GLU A 326 21.27 15.73 -7.78
N VAL A 327 21.50 14.52 -7.23
CA VAL A 327 21.88 14.32 -5.82
C VAL A 327 23.24 14.96 -5.54
N GLY A 328 24.22 14.82 -6.44
CA GLY A 328 25.56 15.37 -6.28
C GLY A 328 25.61 16.90 -6.34
N SER A 329 24.70 17.52 -7.09
CA SER A 329 24.58 18.98 -7.23
C SER A 329 23.69 19.65 -6.19
N SER A 330 22.89 18.87 -5.45
CA SER A 330 21.99 19.39 -4.43
C SER A 330 22.68 19.44 -3.07
N ASP A 331 22.46 20.52 -2.31
CA ASP A 331 22.93 20.65 -0.94
C ASP A 331 21.92 20.16 0.10
N THR A 332 20.67 19.92 -0.31
CA THR A 332 19.58 19.51 0.56
C THR A 332 18.65 18.50 -0.12
N LEU A 333 17.91 17.76 0.71
CA LEU A 333 16.88 16.84 0.24
C LEU A 333 15.71 17.63 -0.37
N THR A 334 15.30 17.26 -1.60
CA THR A 334 14.17 17.90 -2.30
C THR A 334 12.97 16.95 -2.38
N GLN A 335 11.76 17.51 -2.56
CA GLN A 335 10.56 16.69 -2.73
C GLN A 335 10.65 15.78 -3.97
N ALA A 336 11.24 16.28 -5.05
CA ALA A 336 11.43 15.53 -6.30
C ALA A 336 12.32 14.29 -6.07
N LEU A 337 13.42 14.42 -5.33
CA LEU A 337 14.30 13.30 -4.97
C LEU A 337 13.56 12.27 -4.10
N ILE A 338 12.78 12.73 -3.12
CA ILE A 338 12.01 11.84 -2.23
C ILE A 338 10.99 11.02 -3.02
N ASP A 339 10.22 11.67 -3.87
CA ASP A 339 9.15 11.00 -4.63
C ASP A 339 9.72 9.99 -5.63
N ARG A 340 10.88 10.28 -6.18
CA ARG A 340 11.56 9.44 -7.16
C ARG A 340 12.31 8.27 -6.55
N LEU A 341 12.93 8.44 -5.37
CA LEU A 341 13.84 7.48 -4.78
C LEU A 341 13.26 6.69 -3.60
N ILE A 342 12.46 7.35 -2.74
CA ILE A 342 12.08 6.80 -1.43
C ILE A 342 10.66 6.26 -1.47
N SER A 343 10.51 4.97 -1.19
CA SER A 343 9.22 4.34 -0.89
C SER A 343 8.85 4.61 0.56
N LYS A 344 9.72 4.22 1.50
CA LYS A 344 9.52 4.39 2.94
C LYS A 344 10.84 4.62 3.66
N VAL A 345 10.75 5.25 4.82
CA VAL A 345 11.86 5.42 5.77
C VAL A 345 11.42 4.80 7.09
N TYR A 346 12.14 3.79 7.56
CA TYR A 346 11.88 3.12 8.82
C TYR A 346 12.80 3.64 9.92
N ILE A 347 12.21 3.98 11.06
CA ILE A 347 12.92 4.43 12.24
C ILE A 347 12.85 3.34 13.33
N PHE A 348 14.01 2.94 13.82
CA PHE A 348 14.16 1.95 14.88
C PHE A 348 14.63 2.62 16.18
N PRO A 349 14.58 1.92 17.33
CA PRO A 349 15.20 2.39 18.57
C PRO A 349 16.70 2.67 18.38
N GLY A 350 17.22 3.68 19.05
CA GLY A 350 18.63 4.09 18.94
C GLY A 350 18.93 4.84 17.65
N GLU A 351 17.92 5.51 17.06
CA GLU A 351 18.05 6.38 15.88
C GLU A 351 18.54 5.65 14.60
N ARG A 352 18.49 4.32 14.57
CA ARG A 352 18.78 3.56 13.35
C ARG A 352 17.71 3.83 12.31
N ILE A 353 18.15 4.14 11.09
CA ILE A 353 17.29 4.47 9.94
C ILE A 353 17.53 3.44 8.86
N GLU A 354 16.44 2.94 8.27
CA GLU A 354 16.46 2.11 7.06
C GLU A 354 15.60 2.76 5.98
N ILE A 355 16.12 2.82 4.74
CA ILE A 355 15.42 3.43 3.61
C ILE A 355 15.00 2.32 2.65
N GLU A 356 13.71 2.26 2.37
CA GLU A 356 13.13 1.42 1.31
C GLU A 356 13.02 2.27 0.04
N TYR A 357 13.75 1.88 -1.00
CA TYR A 357 13.75 2.59 -2.28
C TYR A 357 12.59 2.14 -3.17
N VAL A 358 12.16 3.00 -4.08
CA VAL A 358 11.06 2.73 -5.04
C VAL A 358 11.42 1.59 -5.99
N THR A 359 12.69 1.51 -6.41
CA THR A 359 13.24 0.42 -7.23
C THR A 359 14.49 -0.12 -6.57
N GLN A 360 14.56 -1.44 -6.38
CA GLN A 360 15.74 -2.12 -5.82
C GLN A 360 16.95 -2.08 -6.77
N ASP A 361 16.73 -1.80 -8.06
CA ASP A 361 17.78 -1.77 -9.10
C ASP A 361 18.75 -0.58 -8.96
N PHE A 362 18.41 0.43 -8.15
CA PHE A 362 19.28 1.60 -7.97
C PHE A 362 20.58 1.31 -7.23
N LEU A 363 20.64 0.28 -6.42
CA LEU A 363 21.80 0.01 -5.56
C LEU A 363 22.73 -1.08 -6.09
N GLY A 364 22.40 -1.75 -7.20
CA GLY A 364 23.26 -2.80 -7.79
C GLY A 364 23.50 -4.02 -6.89
N THR A 365 22.86 -4.11 -5.75
CA THR A 365 22.96 -5.25 -4.82
C THR A 365 21.89 -6.27 -5.15
N LYS A 366 22.16 -7.16 -6.08
CA LYS A 366 21.53 -8.49 -6.07
C LYS A 366 22.03 -9.18 -4.80
N GLU A 367 21.18 -9.27 -3.78
CA GLU A 367 21.39 -10.30 -2.78
C GLU A 367 21.26 -11.67 -3.46
N PRO A 368 22.23 -12.60 -3.24
CA PRO A 368 22.06 -13.96 -3.72
C PRO A 368 20.88 -14.58 -2.99
N GLY A 369 19.95 -15.15 -3.74
CA GLY A 369 18.68 -15.69 -3.32
C GLY A 369 18.73 -16.56 -2.05
N LYS A 370 17.67 -16.39 -1.29
CA LYS A 370 17.14 -17.41 -0.39
C LYS A 370 15.83 -17.94 -0.93
#